data_efa2e36793eaad9097a67e5402b49a17
#
_entry.id   efa2e36793eaad9097a67e5402b49a17
#
_cell.length_a   1.000
_cell.length_b   1.000
_cell.length_c   1.000
_cell.angle_alpha   90.00
_cell.angle_beta   90.00
_cell.angle_gamma   90.00
#
_symmetry.space_group_name_H-M   'P 1'
#
loop_
_entity.id
_entity.type
_entity.pdbx_description
1 polymer ?
#
loop_
_entity_poly.entity_id
_entity_poly.type
_entity_poly.pdbx_seq_one_letter_code
_entity_poly.pdbx_strand_id
1 'polypeptide(L)'
;MSVAIDKVRQRAEADARAHGIHLNPDQKFLGDLVKGLRKNEERYGYPSCPCRPATGVFDQDRDIICPCDYRDPDVAEYGQCYCCLYVDRKTHDSGEIKPIPERRPQEKMFPGEVWPQQQAAEAKAPQSMAMRLWYCRQCGYVVFREEPPYVCPICRAKRELFAEVRLSVEQGTT
;
A
#
# COMPACT_ATOMS: atom_id res chain seq x y z
N MET A 1 7.10 -27.71 -12.13
CA MET A 1 6.65 -26.33 -11.76
C MET A 1 6.02 -25.53 -12.91
N SER A 2 6.38 -25.78 -14.16
CA SER A 2 5.88 -25.08 -15.36
C SER A 2 4.36 -25.23 -15.58
N VAL A 3 3.85 -26.46 -15.63
CA VAL A 3 2.45 -26.76 -16.02
C VAL A 3 1.38 -26.07 -15.16
N ALA A 4 1.63 -25.87 -13.88
CA ALA A 4 0.66 -25.23 -12.98
C ALA A 4 0.60 -23.70 -13.19
N ILE A 5 1.72 -23.05 -13.46
CA ILE A 5 1.81 -21.63 -13.80
C ILE A 5 1.15 -21.36 -15.15
N ASP A 6 1.36 -22.24 -16.14
CA ASP A 6 0.75 -22.13 -17.45
C ASP A 6 -0.79 -22.20 -17.38
N LYS A 7 -1.36 -23.04 -16.51
CA LYS A 7 -2.81 -23.09 -16.26
C LYS A 7 -3.38 -21.78 -15.71
N VAL A 8 -2.68 -21.13 -14.76
CA VAL A 8 -3.10 -19.83 -14.22
C VAL A 8 -3.10 -18.77 -15.31
N ARG A 9 -2.05 -18.74 -16.13
CA ARG A 9 -1.95 -17.83 -17.26
C ARG A 9 -3.07 -18.06 -18.28
N GLN A 10 -3.33 -19.31 -18.66
CA GLN A 10 -4.39 -19.67 -19.59
C GLN A 10 -5.78 -19.24 -19.09
N ARG A 11 -6.04 -19.39 -17.78
CA ARG A 11 -7.30 -18.90 -17.17
C ARG A 11 -7.43 -17.38 -17.32
N ALA A 12 -6.35 -16.62 -17.02
CA ALA A 12 -6.35 -15.17 -17.16
C ALA A 12 -6.52 -14.73 -18.62
N GLU A 13 -5.88 -15.42 -19.57
CA GLU A 13 -6.02 -15.16 -21.01
C GLU A 13 -7.44 -15.46 -21.53
N ALA A 14 -8.05 -16.55 -21.04
CA ALA A 14 -9.41 -16.91 -21.39
C ALA A 14 -10.42 -15.87 -20.87
N ASP A 15 -10.24 -15.43 -19.62
CA ASP A 15 -11.06 -14.39 -19.01
C ASP A 15 -10.91 -13.04 -19.73
N ALA A 16 -9.68 -12.61 -20.05
CA ALA A 16 -9.41 -11.40 -20.80
C ALA A 16 -10.14 -11.41 -22.16
N ARG A 17 -10.05 -12.51 -22.90
CA ARG A 17 -10.75 -12.68 -24.18
C ARG A 17 -12.28 -12.61 -24.02
N ALA A 18 -12.83 -13.24 -23.00
CA ALA A 18 -14.27 -13.24 -22.75
C ALA A 18 -14.83 -11.84 -22.47
N HIS A 19 -14.01 -10.96 -21.90
CA HIS A 19 -14.41 -9.58 -21.54
C HIS A 19 -13.91 -8.51 -22.54
N GLY A 20 -13.24 -8.90 -23.64
CA GLY A 20 -12.73 -7.96 -24.64
C GLY A 20 -11.60 -7.07 -24.14
N ILE A 21 -10.87 -7.51 -23.12
CA ILE A 21 -9.71 -6.84 -22.53
C ILE A 21 -8.44 -7.64 -22.80
N HIS A 22 -7.29 -7.12 -22.39
CA HIS A 22 -5.98 -7.71 -22.65
C HIS A 22 -5.23 -7.98 -21.36
N LEU A 23 -4.24 -8.87 -21.38
CA LEU A 23 -3.26 -8.98 -20.33
C LEU A 23 -2.16 -7.93 -20.49
N ASN A 24 -1.45 -7.64 -19.41
CA ASN A 24 -0.33 -6.71 -19.44
C ASN A 24 0.67 -7.07 -20.56
N PRO A 25 1.09 -6.12 -21.41
CA PRO A 25 2.02 -6.38 -22.51
C PRO A 25 3.45 -6.71 -22.02
N ASP A 26 3.86 -6.23 -20.85
CA ASP A 26 5.17 -6.59 -20.26
C ASP A 26 5.15 -8.03 -19.77
N GLN A 27 5.80 -8.91 -20.55
CA GLN A 27 5.82 -10.36 -20.29
C GLN A 27 6.53 -10.73 -18.98
N LYS A 28 7.51 -9.93 -18.54
CA LYS A 28 8.21 -10.16 -17.27
C LYS A 28 7.29 -9.85 -16.10
N PHE A 29 6.69 -8.67 -16.13
CA PHE A 29 5.72 -8.22 -15.11
C PHE A 29 4.50 -9.15 -15.05
N LEU A 30 3.92 -9.50 -16.19
CA LEU A 30 2.85 -10.48 -16.30
C LEU A 30 3.23 -11.82 -15.68
N GLY A 31 4.45 -12.30 -15.98
CA GLY A 31 4.96 -13.56 -15.41
C GLY A 31 5.05 -13.52 -13.88
N ASP A 32 5.43 -12.40 -13.29
CA ASP A 32 5.53 -12.24 -11.84
C ASP A 32 4.13 -12.16 -11.18
N LEU A 33 3.16 -11.52 -11.82
CA LEU A 33 1.77 -11.52 -11.36
C LEU A 33 1.14 -12.91 -11.39
N VAL A 34 1.36 -13.67 -12.47
CA VAL A 34 0.88 -15.06 -12.60
C VAL A 34 1.49 -15.98 -11.54
N LYS A 35 2.79 -15.81 -11.25
CA LYS A 35 3.46 -16.52 -10.13
C LYS A 35 2.86 -16.13 -8.78
N GLY A 36 2.55 -14.84 -8.57
CA GLY A 36 1.88 -14.35 -7.37
C GLY A 36 0.50 -14.98 -7.18
N LEU A 37 -0.32 -15.00 -8.23
CA LEU A 37 -1.61 -15.68 -8.23
C LEU A 37 -1.50 -17.17 -7.89
N ARG A 38 -0.51 -17.86 -8.49
CA ARG A 38 -0.27 -19.26 -8.19
C ARG A 38 0.14 -19.48 -6.74
N LYS A 39 1.02 -18.65 -6.20
CA LYS A 39 1.40 -18.70 -4.78
C LYS A 39 0.22 -18.52 -3.84
N ASN A 40 -0.68 -17.59 -4.16
CA ASN A 40 -1.88 -17.35 -3.37
C ASN A 40 -2.85 -18.55 -3.47
N GLU A 41 -3.01 -19.13 -4.65
CA GLU A 41 -3.80 -20.36 -4.85
C GLU A 41 -3.23 -21.55 -4.03
N GLU A 42 -1.91 -21.67 -3.94
CA GLU A 42 -1.25 -22.71 -3.11
C GLU A 42 -1.40 -22.43 -1.61
N ARG A 43 -1.34 -21.15 -1.21
CA ARG A 43 -1.40 -20.75 0.21
C ARG A 43 -2.80 -20.78 0.77
N TYR A 44 -3.79 -20.30 0.02
CA TYR A 44 -5.13 -20.03 0.49
C TYR A 44 -6.20 -20.99 -0.09
N GLY A 45 -5.84 -21.75 -1.14
CA GLY A 45 -6.78 -22.60 -1.88
C GLY A 45 -7.55 -21.85 -2.99
N TYR A 46 -7.31 -20.55 -3.17
CA TYR A 46 -7.93 -19.71 -4.21
C TYR A 46 -6.95 -18.64 -4.70
N PRO A 47 -7.07 -18.20 -5.98
CA PRO A 47 -6.15 -17.23 -6.59
C PRO A 47 -6.51 -15.79 -6.21
N SER A 48 -6.29 -15.39 -4.93
CA SER A 48 -6.46 -14.01 -4.53
C SER A 48 -5.49 -13.07 -5.25
N CYS A 49 -5.92 -11.83 -5.47
CA CYS A 49 -5.13 -10.80 -6.13
C CYS A 49 -3.75 -10.63 -5.43
N PRO A 50 -2.61 -10.70 -6.15
CA PRO A 50 -1.29 -10.61 -5.53
C PRO A 50 -0.94 -9.22 -5.01
N CYS A 51 -1.67 -8.19 -5.42
CA CYS A 51 -1.45 -6.79 -5.04
C CYS A 51 -2.41 -6.31 -3.94
N ARG A 52 -3.26 -7.18 -3.41
CA ARG A 52 -4.19 -6.87 -2.31
C ARG A 52 -3.93 -7.78 -1.13
N PRO A 53 -3.99 -7.27 0.12
CA PRO A 53 -3.84 -8.10 1.29
C PRO A 53 -5.00 -9.10 1.37
N ALA A 54 -4.66 -10.39 1.43
CA ALA A 54 -5.61 -11.47 1.65
C ALA A 54 -5.60 -11.88 3.12
N THR A 55 -6.79 -12.13 3.68
CA THR A 55 -6.95 -12.60 5.06
C THR A 55 -6.70 -14.09 5.21
N GLY A 56 -6.84 -14.84 4.10
CA GLY A 56 -6.82 -16.31 4.09
C GLY A 56 -8.17 -16.94 4.44
N VAL A 57 -9.19 -16.13 4.63
CA VAL A 57 -10.58 -16.58 4.84
C VAL A 57 -11.38 -16.33 3.57
N PHE A 58 -11.84 -17.40 2.92
CA PHE A 58 -12.49 -17.33 1.60
C PHE A 58 -13.63 -16.31 1.52
N ASP A 59 -14.52 -16.28 2.51
CA ASP A 59 -15.68 -15.37 2.50
C ASP A 59 -15.27 -13.89 2.64
N GLN A 60 -14.16 -13.61 3.31
CA GLN A 60 -13.63 -12.26 3.47
C GLN A 60 -12.82 -11.80 2.25
N ASP A 61 -12.22 -12.74 1.53
CA ASP A 61 -11.37 -12.47 0.37
C ASP A 61 -12.10 -12.65 -0.97
N ARG A 62 -13.40 -12.97 -0.92
CA ARG A 62 -14.20 -13.29 -2.11
C ARG A 62 -14.14 -12.19 -3.17
N ASP A 63 -14.14 -10.94 -2.74
CA ASP A 63 -14.10 -9.76 -3.62
C ASP A 63 -12.74 -9.55 -4.31
N ILE A 64 -11.67 -10.20 -3.82
CA ILE A 64 -10.32 -10.11 -4.39
C ILE A 64 -9.83 -11.38 -5.08
N ILE A 65 -10.69 -12.39 -5.21
CA ILE A 65 -10.36 -13.58 -6.03
C ILE A 65 -10.27 -13.14 -7.49
N CYS A 66 -9.15 -13.47 -8.13
CA CYS A 66 -8.88 -13.03 -9.50
C CYS A 66 -9.67 -13.86 -10.55
N PRO A 67 -10.44 -13.21 -11.43
CA PRO A 67 -10.63 -11.77 -11.61
C PRO A 67 -11.50 -11.17 -10.49
N CYS A 68 -10.99 -10.10 -9.84
CA CYS A 68 -11.64 -9.50 -8.69
C CYS A 68 -12.84 -8.61 -9.08
N ASP A 69 -13.74 -8.36 -8.13
CA ASP A 69 -14.93 -7.53 -8.34
C ASP A 69 -14.61 -6.10 -8.79
N TYR A 70 -13.38 -5.64 -8.51
CA TYR A 70 -12.91 -4.29 -8.85
C TYR A 70 -12.28 -4.20 -10.24
N ARG A 71 -12.01 -5.31 -10.94
CA ARG A 71 -11.35 -5.32 -12.24
C ARG A 71 -12.09 -4.50 -13.28
N ASP A 72 -13.37 -4.76 -13.48
CA ASP A 72 -14.15 -4.13 -14.55
C ASP A 72 -14.29 -2.62 -14.34
N PRO A 73 -14.68 -2.12 -13.14
CA PRO A 73 -14.72 -0.69 -12.90
C PRO A 73 -13.35 -0.02 -12.99
N ASP A 74 -12.26 -0.69 -12.55
CA ASP A 74 -10.91 -0.16 -12.65
C ASP A 74 -10.46 -0.04 -14.14
N VAL A 75 -10.68 -1.08 -14.94
CA VAL A 75 -10.36 -1.05 -16.38
C VAL A 75 -11.19 -0.03 -17.14
N ALA A 76 -12.47 0.11 -16.80
CA ALA A 76 -13.34 1.10 -17.44
C ALA A 76 -12.93 2.54 -17.14
N GLU A 77 -12.48 2.83 -15.92
CA GLU A 77 -12.12 4.18 -15.47
C GLU A 77 -10.66 4.54 -15.78
N TYR A 78 -9.74 3.60 -15.58
CA TYR A 78 -8.29 3.85 -15.64
C TYR A 78 -7.57 3.13 -16.78
N GLY A 79 -8.28 2.29 -17.56
CA GLY A 79 -7.69 1.46 -18.61
C GLY A 79 -6.93 0.23 -18.11
N GLN A 80 -6.89 0.01 -16.77
CA GLN A 80 -6.16 -1.09 -16.15
C GLN A 80 -6.77 -1.47 -14.81
N CYS A 81 -6.66 -2.74 -14.40
CA CYS A 81 -7.00 -3.13 -13.03
C CYS A 81 -5.89 -2.75 -12.04
N TYR A 82 -6.20 -2.72 -10.75
CA TYR A 82 -5.27 -2.29 -9.70
C TYR A 82 -3.90 -2.97 -9.73
N CYS A 83 -3.83 -4.27 -10.00
CA CYS A 83 -2.56 -4.99 -10.13
C CYS A 83 -1.98 -4.96 -11.56
N CYS A 84 -2.61 -4.28 -12.49
CA CYS A 84 -2.19 -4.19 -13.90
C CYS A 84 -2.10 -5.55 -14.63
N LEU A 85 -2.77 -6.59 -14.12
CA LEU A 85 -2.86 -7.88 -14.84
C LEU A 85 -3.71 -7.74 -16.10
N TYR A 86 -4.87 -7.06 -15.94
CA TYR A 86 -5.82 -6.78 -17.01
C TYR A 86 -5.76 -5.31 -17.41
N VAL A 87 -5.73 -5.05 -18.70
CA VAL A 87 -5.66 -3.71 -19.28
C VAL A 87 -6.63 -3.60 -20.46
N ASP A 88 -7.07 -2.39 -20.76
CA ASP A 88 -7.82 -2.12 -21.98
C ASP A 88 -6.91 -2.14 -23.21
N ARG A 89 -7.49 -2.03 -24.40
CA ARG A 89 -6.75 -2.02 -25.65
C ARG A 89 -5.77 -0.87 -25.76
N LYS A 90 -6.18 0.31 -25.33
CA LYS A 90 -5.35 1.52 -25.41
C LYS A 90 -4.10 1.39 -24.53
N THR A 91 -4.26 0.96 -23.29
CA THR A 91 -3.17 0.74 -22.34
C THR A 91 -2.26 -0.39 -22.80
N HIS A 92 -2.84 -1.48 -23.36
CA HIS A 92 -2.06 -2.57 -23.93
C HIS A 92 -1.17 -2.10 -25.08
N ASP A 93 -1.71 -1.33 -26.02
CA ASP A 93 -0.99 -0.89 -27.22
C ASP A 93 0.06 0.18 -26.90
N SER A 94 -0.18 1.04 -25.91
CA SER A 94 0.79 2.06 -25.46
C SER A 94 1.85 1.51 -24.51
N GLY A 95 1.53 0.46 -23.75
CA GLY A 95 2.37 -0.04 -22.65
C GLY A 95 2.47 0.90 -21.46
N GLU A 96 1.69 1.99 -21.41
CA GLU A 96 1.75 3.00 -20.37
C GLU A 96 0.92 2.59 -19.15
N ILE A 97 1.56 2.19 -18.08
CA ILE A 97 0.96 1.80 -16.80
C ILE A 97 1.11 2.94 -15.79
N LYS A 98 0.03 3.27 -15.08
CA LYS A 98 0.01 4.32 -14.06
C LYS A 98 -0.52 3.77 -12.72
N PRO A 99 -0.03 4.26 -11.58
CA PRO A 99 -0.67 3.95 -10.31
C PRO A 99 -2.13 4.41 -10.31
N ILE A 100 -3.03 3.54 -9.86
CA ILE A 100 -4.45 3.86 -9.70
C ILE A 100 -4.84 3.76 -8.22
N PRO A 101 -5.88 4.48 -7.76
CA PRO A 101 -6.33 4.41 -6.38
C PRO A 101 -6.89 3.02 -6.05
N GLU A 102 -6.72 2.59 -4.80
CA GLU A 102 -7.34 1.37 -4.30
C GLU A 102 -8.84 1.58 -4.12
N ARG A 103 -9.64 0.70 -4.73
CA ARG A 103 -11.10 0.72 -4.68
C ARG A 103 -11.68 -0.17 -3.59
N ARG A 104 -10.87 -1.13 -3.08
CA ARG A 104 -11.31 -2.01 -1.99
C ARG A 104 -11.49 -1.22 -0.71
N PRO A 105 -12.65 -1.30 -0.01
CA PRO A 105 -12.84 -0.64 1.27
C PRO A 105 -11.82 -1.09 2.32
N GLN A 106 -11.36 -0.15 3.15
CA GLN A 106 -10.34 -0.43 4.17
C GLN A 106 -10.80 -1.49 5.19
N GLU A 107 -12.09 -1.49 5.53
CA GLU A 107 -12.70 -2.45 6.44
C GLU A 107 -12.59 -3.89 5.93
N LYS A 108 -12.56 -4.07 4.61
CA LYS A 108 -12.36 -5.38 3.97
C LYS A 108 -10.89 -5.76 3.88
N MET A 109 -9.98 -4.77 3.80
CA MET A 109 -8.54 -5.04 3.73
C MET A 109 -7.98 -5.51 5.06
N PHE A 110 -8.51 -4.98 6.16
CA PHE A 110 -8.03 -5.24 7.52
C PHE A 110 -9.20 -5.51 8.47
N PRO A 111 -9.89 -6.67 8.33
CA PRO A 111 -11.04 -6.98 9.18
C PRO A 111 -10.59 -7.11 10.64
N GLY A 112 -11.22 -6.34 11.52
CA GLY A 112 -10.94 -6.33 12.96
C GLY A 112 -9.86 -5.36 13.41
N GLU A 113 -9.15 -4.68 12.53
CA GLU A 113 -8.33 -3.55 12.89
C GLU A 113 -9.19 -2.28 12.87
N VAL A 114 -9.37 -1.68 14.03
CA VAL A 114 -9.97 -0.34 14.14
C VAL A 114 -8.88 0.66 13.76
N TRP A 115 -8.73 0.89 12.48
CA TRP A 115 -7.96 2.05 12.03
C TRP A 115 -8.73 3.30 12.47
N PRO A 116 -8.07 4.27 13.11
CA PRO A 116 -8.72 5.55 13.34
C PRO A 116 -9.12 6.06 11.96
N GLN A 117 -10.43 6.01 11.67
CA GLN A 117 -10.97 6.65 10.49
C GLN A 117 -10.41 8.07 10.52
N GLN A 118 -9.71 8.45 9.47
CA GLN A 118 -9.48 9.85 9.19
C GLN A 118 -10.89 10.44 9.03
N GLN A 119 -11.43 10.93 10.13
CA GLN A 119 -12.57 11.83 10.12
C GLN A 119 -12.06 13.07 9.38
N ALA A 120 -12.14 13.02 8.06
CA ALA A 120 -12.17 14.20 7.25
C ALA A 120 -13.52 14.86 7.56
N ALA A 121 -13.55 15.70 8.51
CA ALA A 121 -14.40 16.85 8.73
C ALA A 121 -14.38 17.18 10.22
N GLU A 122 -13.91 18.37 10.53
CA GLU A 122 -14.00 19.01 11.85
C GLU A 122 -13.23 18.31 13.00
N ALA A 123 -12.02 17.89 12.77
CA ALA A 123 -11.06 17.85 13.84
C ALA A 123 -10.77 19.31 14.22
N LYS A 124 -11.37 19.80 15.31
CA LYS A 124 -10.74 20.87 16.11
C LYS A 124 -9.26 20.52 16.15
N ALA A 125 -8.42 21.44 15.68
CA ALA A 125 -6.97 21.27 15.70
C ALA A 125 -6.58 20.62 17.04
N PRO A 126 -5.81 19.53 17.03
CA PRO A 126 -5.40 18.93 18.30
C PRO A 126 -4.80 20.05 19.12
N GLN A 127 -5.33 20.24 20.33
CA GLN A 127 -4.71 21.14 21.29
C GLN A 127 -3.27 20.70 21.34
N SER A 128 -2.36 21.58 20.92
CA SER A 128 -0.96 21.28 20.69
C SER A 128 -0.41 20.53 21.90
N MET A 129 -0.28 19.22 21.81
CA MET A 129 0.70 18.52 22.61
C MET A 129 2.02 19.16 22.21
N ALA A 130 2.60 19.94 23.12
CA ALA A 130 3.84 20.68 22.87
C ALA A 130 4.99 19.68 22.82
N MET A 131 5.01 18.84 21.79
CA MET A 131 6.11 17.94 21.51
C MET A 131 7.32 18.81 21.17
N ARG A 132 8.35 18.74 22.00
CA ARG A 132 9.56 19.52 21.85
C ARG A 132 10.67 18.67 21.27
N LEU A 133 11.54 19.31 20.50
CA LEU A 133 12.74 18.69 19.97
C LEU A 133 13.89 18.93 20.94
N TRP A 134 14.50 17.87 21.46
CA TRP A 134 15.61 17.92 22.38
C TRP A 134 16.86 17.34 21.73
N TYR A 135 18.03 17.91 22.00
CA TYR A 135 19.31 17.33 21.58
C TYR A 135 20.26 17.19 22.76
N CYS A 136 21.01 16.10 22.77
CA CYS A 136 22.06 15.88 23.72
C CYS A 136 23.30 16.71 23.39
N ARG A 137 23.68 17.63 24.24
CA ARG A 137 24.84 18.52 24.06
C ARG A 137 26.16 17.77 24.00
N GLN A 138 26.23 16.53 24.51
CA GLN A 138 27.45 15.73 24.52
C GLN A 138 27.65 14.92 23.23
N CYS A 139 26.62 14.31 22.65
CA CYS A 139 26.76 13.41 21.51
C CYS A 139 25.89 13.76 20.31
N GLY A 140 25.05 14.82 20.39
CA GLY A 140 24.18 15.23 19.31
C GLY A 140 22.91 14.36 19.13
N TYR A 141 22.66 13.36 19.95
CA TYR A 141 21.44 12.57 19.88
C TYR A 141 20.21 13.46 19.99
N VAL A 142 19.29 13.31 19.04
CA VAL A 142 18.06 14.11 18.95
C VAL A 142 16.85 13.24 19.28
N VAL A 143 15.90 13.79 20.04
CA VAL A 143 14.65 13.11 20.40
C VAL A 143 13.49 14.08 20.43
N PHE A 144 12.35 13.60 19.92
CA PHE A 144 11.10 14.37 19.86
C PHE A 144 10.14 13.83 20.92
N ARG A 145 9.94 14.59 22.01
CA ARG A 145 9.04 14.25 23.11
C ARG A 145 8.75 15.47 23.99
N GLU A 146 7.78 15.33 24.87
CA GLU A 146 7.36 16.40 25.79
C GLU A 146 8.49 16.82 26.73
N GLU A 147 9.25 15.87 27.25
CA GLU A 147 10.39 16.08 28.15
C GLU A 147 11.63 15.30 27.70
N PRO A 148 12.85 15.80 27.97
CA PRO A 148 14.06 15.07 27.63
C PRO A 148 14.19 13.79 28.46
N PRO A 149 14.82 12.72 27.91
CA PRO A 149 15.03 11.48 28.64
C PRO A 149 15.95 11.69 29.84
N TYR A 150 15.77 10.91 30.90
CA TYR A 150 16.61 10.98 32.10
C TYR A 150 18.09 10.69 31.84
N VAL A 151 18.35 9.83 30.85
CA VAL A 151 19.70 9.42 30.43
C VAL A 151 19.72 9.30 28.90
N CYS A 152 20.76 9.80 28.29
CA CYS A 152 20.96 9.66 26.84
C CYS A 152 21.19 8.18 26.48
N PRO A 153 20.41 7.59 25.53
CA PRO A 153 20.57 6.20 25.16
C PRO A 153 21.89 5.90 24.45
N ILE A 154 22.54 6.93 23.89
CA ILE A 154 23.79 6.79 23.13
C ILE A 154 25.01 6.94 24.02
N CYS A 155 25.17 8.09 24.73
CA CYS A 155 26.39 8.40 25.47
C CYS A 155 26.24 8.34 27.01
N ARG A 156 25.05 7.95 27.50
CA ARG A 156 24.71 7.86 28.92
C ARG A 156 24.78 9.21 29.69
N ALA A 157 24.83 10.32 28.97
CA ALA A 157 24.75 11.66 29.55
C ALA A 157 23.44 11.84 30.35
N LYS A 158 23.52 12.56 31.47
CA LYS A 158 22.34 12.88 32.29
C LYS A 158 21.43 13.90 31.61
N ARG A 159 20.19 13.96 32.07
CA ARG A 159 19.11 14.84 31.54
C ARG A 159 19.54 16.31 31.41
N GLU A 160 20.36 16.84 32.30
CA GLU A 160 20.82 18.22 32.33
C GLU A 160 21.65 18.60 31.10
N LEU A 161 22.16 17.60 30.35
CA LEU A 161 22.90 17.79 29.12
C LEU A 161 21.99 17.83 27.85
N PHE A 162 20.69 17.74 28.02
CA PHE A 162 19.77 17.98 26.91
C PHE A 162 19.38 19.45 26.85
N ALA A 163 19.31 19.96 25.63
CA ALA A 163 18.81 21.30 25.33
C ALA A 163 17.68 21.24 24.31
N GLU A 164 16.72 22.15 24.47
CA GLU A 164 15.60 22.28 23.54
C GLU A 164 16.07 22.97 22.24
N VAL A 165 15.71 22.39 21.09
CA VAL A 165 15.93 23.02 19.78
C VAL A 165 14.80 24.02 19.52
N ARG A 166 15.12 25.31 19.49
CA ARG A 166 14.18 26.35 19.08
C ARG A 166 14.40 26.64 17.60
N LEU A 167 13.40 26.32 16.79
CA LEU A 167 13.40 26.68 15.35
C LEU A 167 12.80 28.08 15.23
N SER A 168 13.63 29.06 14.87
CA SER A 168 13.16 30.38 14.42
C SER A 168 12.96 30.31 12.91
N VAL A 169 11.72 30.40 12.45
CA VAL A 169 11.41 30.59 11.02
C VAL A 169 11.47 32.08 10.75
N GLU A 170 12.55 32.55 10.14
CA GLU A 170 12.55 33.90 9.55
C GLU A 170 11.63 33.85 8.33
N GLN A 171 10.50 34.54 8.41
CA GLN A 171 9.63 34.79 7.25
C GLN A 171 10.36 35.81 6.37
N GLY A 172 11.01 35.30 5.31
CA GLY A 172 11.56 36.15 4.27
C GLY A 172 10.41 36.87 3.56
N THR A 173 10.26 38.13 3.83
CA THR A 173 9.44 39.06 3.05
C THR A 173 10.16 39.32 1.71
N THR A 174 9.54 38.83 0.63
CA THR A 174 9.81 39.27 -0.74
C THR A 174 8.62 40.04 -1.24
#